data_1bed35092ff93e71fc4b1fd51337bed9
#
_entry.id   1bed35092ff93e71fc4b1fd51337bed9
#
_cell.length_a   1.000
_cell.length_b   1.000
_cell.length_c   1.000
_cell.angle_alpha   90.00
_cell.angle_beta   90.00
_cell.angle_gamma   90.00
#
_symmetry.space_group_name_H-M   'P 1'
#
loop_
_entity.id
_entity.type
_entity.pdbx_description
1 polymer ?
#
loop_
_entity_poly.entity_id
_entity_poly.type
_entity_poly.pdbx_seq_one_letter_code
_entity_poly.pdbx_strand_id
1 'polypeptide(L)'
;MKDKNITLRRLLDNDADYKMLKKWYQEKEIYSHFEQRKLTYNEIKNKYLPRTLDNSLIPVFMIEHNNQPIGIIQYQLINEDNKKLYNINNDNCYEIDIFIGELKLHNNGIGRRSINLLSKYLFDKKNADILVMCPLKNNIPAIRCYEHCGFKILNEFKTKDTIGNMQDFICMIREN
;
A
#
# COMPACT_ATOMS: atom_id res chain seq x y z
N MET A 1 -13.87 -6.22 -1.75
CA MET A 1 -14.29 -5.15 -2.69
C MET A 1 -14.04 -5.63 -4.11
N LYS A 2 -14.86 -5.22 -5.10
CA LYS A 2 -14.73 -5.72 -6.47
C LYS A 2 -15.05 -4.62 -7.51
N ASP A 3 -14.27 -4.59 -8.59
CA ASP A 3 -14.53 -3.77 -9.78
C ASP A 3 -14.12 -4.56 -11.03
N LYS A 4 -15.14 -4.95 -11.85
CA LYS A 4 -14.95 -5.80 -13.04
C LYS A 4 -14.15 -7.06 -12.70
N ASN A 5 -12.91 -7.15 -13.20
CA ASN A 5 -12.00 -8.28 -13.04
C ASN A 5 -10.93 -8.06 -11.95
N ILE A 6 -11.06 -7.00 -11.12
CA ILE A 6 -10.22 -6.77 -9.95
C ILE A 6 -11.04 -7.03 -8.69
N THR A 7 -10.48 -7.83 -7.79
CA THR A 7 -11.03 -8.08 -6.45
C THR A 7 -9.98 -7.74 -5.40
N LEU A 8 -10.38 -7.02 -4.35
CA LEU A 8 -9.61 -6.86 -3.14
C LEU A 8 -10.18 -7.81 -2.09
N ARG A 9 -9.52 -8.92 -1.90
CA ARG A 9 -9.84 -9.98 -0.91
C ARG A 9 -8.97 -9.79 0.32
N ARG A 10 -9.52 -9.95 1.52
CA ARG A 10 -8.71 -9.98 2.74
C ARG A 10 -7.58 -11.01 2.60
N LEU A 11 -6.38 -10.63 3.06
CA LEU A 11 -5.28 -11.57 3.21
C LEU A 11 -5.69 -12.64 4.23
N LEU A 12 -5.38 -13.89 3.96
CA LEU A 12 -5.72 -15.02 4.81
C LEU A 12 -4.48 -15.57 5.53
N ASP A 13 -4.68 -16.09 6.75
CA ASP A 13 -3.65 -16.85 7.45
C ASP A 13 -3.53 -18.24 6.82
N ASN A 14 -2.85 -18.33 5.70
CA ASN A 14 -2.59 -19.59 5.02
C ASN A 14 -1.27 -19.56 4.24
N ASP A 15 -0.77 -20.74 3.98
CA ASP A 15 0.52 -20.97 3.31
C ASP A 15 0.55 -20.41 1.87
N ALA A 16 -0.58 -20.44 1.16
CA ALA A 16 -0.66 -20.00 -0.22
C ALA A 16 -0.42 -18.49 -0.31
N ASP A 17 -1.10 -17.69 0.51
CA ASP A 17 -0.95 -16.24 0.54
C ASP A 17 0.48 -15.84 0.97
N TYR A 18 1.03 -16.49 2.01
CA TYR A 18 2.41 -16.20 2.46
C TYR A 18 3.47 -16.58 1.42
N LYS A 19 3.31 -17.68 0.69
CA LYS A 19 4.20 -18.07 -0.41
C LYS A 19 4.15 -17.07 -1.56
N MET A 20 2.98 -16.53 -1.88
CA MET A 20 2.85 -15.47 -2.89
C MET A 20 3.57 -14.20 -2.45
N LEU A 21 3.37 -13.75 -1.20
CA LEU A 21 4.11 -12.60 -0.65
C LEU A 21 5.62 -12.84 -0.70
N LYS A 22 6.08 -14.04 -0.25
CA LYS A 22 7.51 -14.39 -0.32
C LYS A 22 8.03 -14.30 -1.74
N LYS A 23 7.33 -14.85 -2.74
CA LYS A 23 7.71 -14.76 -4.15
C LYS A 23 7.95 -13.30 -4.55
N TRP A 24 7.01 -12.41 -4.28
CA TRP A 24 7.11 -11.01 -4.67
C TRP A 24 8.20 -10.24 -3.92
N TYR A 25 8.41 -10.53 -2.64
CA TYR A 25 9.52 -9.93 -1.86
C TYR A 25 10.92 -10.45 -2.23
N GLN A 26 11.06 -11.33 -3.24
CA GLN A 26 12.35 -11.65 -3.86
C GLN A 26 12.65 -10.75 -5.07
N GLU A 27 11.64 -10.09 -5.66
CA GLU A 27 11.79 -9.20 -6.81
C GLU A 27 12.36 -7.85 -6.36
N LYS A 28 13.43 -7.39 -7.03
CA LYS A 28 14.10 -6.14 -6.68
C LYS A 28 13.17 -4.95 -6.83
N GLU A 29 12.35 -4.95 -7.85
CA GLU A 29 11.35 -3.93 -8.15
C GLU A 29 10.30 -3.76 -7.03
N ILE A 30 10.13 -4.78 -6.20
CA ILE A 30 9.21 -4.75 -5.06
C ILE A 30 9.97 -4.40 -3.78
N TYR A 31 10.98 -5.21 -3.39
CA TYR A 31 11.60 -5.01 -2.08
C TYR A 31 12.34 -3.67 -1.98
N SER A 32 12.90 -3.12 -3.06
CA SER A 32 13.61 -1.84 -3.03
C SER A 32 12.72 -0.62 -2.71
N HIS A 33 11.40 -0.75 -2.85
CA HIS A 33 10.44 0.30 -2.54
C HIS A 33 9.64 0.03 -1.26
N PHE A 34 9.74 -1.16 -0.68
CA PHE A 34 9.00 -1.56 0.53
C PHE A 34 9.92 -1.81 1.71
N GLU A 35 10.70 -2.90 1.67
CA GLU A 35 11.49 -3.36 2.83
C GLU A 35 12.99 -3.09 2.67
N GLN A 36 13.41 -2.58 1.51
CA GLN A 36 14.79 -2.37 1.07
C GLN A 36 15.66 -3.63 1.14
N ARG A 37 15.07 -4.78 1.42
CA ARG A 37 15.69 -6.10 1.46
C ARG A 37 14.70 -7.22 1.16
N LYS A 38 15.23 -8.37 0.79
CA LYS A 38 14.44 -9.59 0.66
C LYS A 38 13.96 -10.06 2.02
N LEU A 39 12.74 -10.61 2.07
CA LEU A 39 12.18 -11.23 3.27
C LEU A 39 12.20 -12.75 3.16
N THR A 40 12.49 -13.42 4.26
CA THR A 40 12.29 -14.87 4.42
C THR A 40 10.81 -15.19 4.63
N TYR A 41 10.44 -16.46 4.49
CA TYR A 41 9.06 -16.91 4.74
C TYR A 41 8.60 -16.61 6.18
N ASN A 42 9.47 -16.83 7.17
CA ASN A 42 9.14 -16.59 8.58
C ASN A 42 8.95 -15.09 8.87
N GLU A 43 9.77 -14.22 8.30
CA GLU A 43 9.62 -12.78 8.43
C GLU A 43 8.29 -12.31 7.81
N ILE A 44 7.93 -12.84 6.64
CA ILE A 44 6.63 -12.56 6.02
C ILE A 44 5.48 -13.00 6.92
N LYS A 45 5.52 -14.24 7.42
CA LYS A 45 4.49 -14.74 8.32
C LYS A 45 4.37 -13.88 9.57
N ASN A 46 5.48 -13.57 10.23
CA ASN A 46 5.50 -12.73 11.44
C ASN A 46 4.95 -11.33 11.18
N LYS A 47 5.27 -10.73 10.02
CA LYS A 47 4.80 -9.40 9.63
C LYS A 47 3.31 -9.38 9.31
N TYR A 48 2.83 -10.38 8.58
CA TYR A 48 1.49 -10.35 7.99
C TYR A 48 0.43 -11.09 8.82
N LEU A 49 0.78 -12.05 9.66
CA LEU A 49 -0.16 -12.77 10.52
C LEU A 49 -1.05 -11.82 11.35
N PRO A 50 -0.54 -10.80 12.06
CA PRO A 50 -1.39 -9.86 12.81
C PRO A 50 -2.32 -9.05 11.89
N ARG A 51 -1.99 -8.93 10.61
CA ARG A 51 -2.74 -8.17 9.61
C ARG A 51 -3.87 -8.96 8.97
N THR A 52 -3.95 -10.29 9.21
CA THR A 52 -5.07 -11.14 8.75
C THR A 52 -6.26 -11.09 9.70
N LEU A 53 -6.07 -10.66 10.94
CA LEU A 53 -7.12 -10.60 11.96
C LEU A 53 -8.19 -9.55 11.61
N ASP A 54 -9.42 -9.79 12.01
CA ASP A 54 -10.57 -8.89 11.72
C ASP A 54 -10.39 -7.51 12.37
N ASN A 55 -9.78 -7.45 13.56
CA ASN A 55 -9.49 -6.22 14.30
C ASN A 55 -8.10 -5.62 13.99
N SER A 56 -7.46 -6.05 12.90
CA SER A 56 -6.16 -5.52 12.51
C SER A 56 -6.18 -4.00 12.31
N LEU A 57 -5.19 -3.31 12.86
CA LEU A 57 -4.97 -1.87 12.63
C LEU A 57 -4.43 -1.61 11.22
N ILE A 58 -3.83 -2.62 10.57
CA ILE A 58 -3.28 -2.55 9.21
C ILE A 58 -3.89 -3.68 8.38
N PRO A 59 -5.16 -3.60 8.02
CA PRO A 59 -5.79 -4.64 7.21
C PRO A 59 -5.19 -4.71 5.81
N VAL A 60 -4.74 -5.89 5.41
CA VAL A 60 -4.14 -6.16 4.10
C VAL A 60 -5.14 -6.88 3.20
N PHE A 61 -5.16 -6.48 1.95
CA PHE A 61 -5.94 -7.13 0.90
C PHE A 61 -5.03 -7.68 -0.19
N MET A 62 -5.27 -8.91 -0.56
CA MET A 62 -4.74 -9.49 -1.78
C MET A 62 -5.45 -8.83 -2.97
N ILE A 63 -4.70 -8.30 -3.91
CA ILE A 63 -5.23 -7.84 -5.20
C ILE A 63 -5.32 -9.06 -6.11
N GLU A 64 -6.51 -9.37 -6.58
CA GLU A 64 -6.75 -10.42 -7.55
C GLU A 64 -7.19 -9.81 -8.89
N HIS A 65 -6.61 -10.30 -9.97
CA HIS A 65 -7.01 -10.00 -11.33
C HIS A 65 -7.43 -11.28 -12.04
N ASN A 66 -8.66 -11.35 -12.52
CA ASN A 66 -9.27 -12.58 -13.06
C ASN A 66 -9.14 -13.77 -12.08
N ASN A 67 -9.41 -13.55 -10.78
CA ASN A 67 -9.29 -14.50 -9.68
C ASN A 67 -7.87 -15.04 -9.43
N GLN A 68 -6.83 -14.41 -9.95
CA GLN A 68 -5.43 -14.74 -9.69
C GLN A 68 -4.81 -13.65 -8.80
N PRO A 69 -4.13 -14.01 -7.70
CA PRO A 69 -3.43 -13.06 -6.85
C PRO A 69 -2.23 -12.45 -7.60
N ILE A 70 -2.15 -11.13 -7.59
CA ILE A 70 -1.15 -10.38 -8.35
C ILE A 70 -0.39 -9.31 -7.55
N GLY A 71 -0.79 -9.04 -6.31
CA GLY A 71 -0.18 -8.03 -5.46
C GLY A 71 -0.96 -7.84 -4.17
N ILE A 72 -0.60 -6.84 -3.39
CA ILE A 72 -1.33 -6.44 -2.19
C ILE A 72 -1.60 -4.95 -2.15
N ILE A 73 -2.63 -4.59 -1.40
CA ILE A 73 -2.93 -3.22 -0.97
C ILE A 73 -3.34 -3.26 0.50
N GLN A 74 -2.89 -2.28 1.28
CA GLN A 74 -3.20 -2.15 2.70
C GLN A 74 -3.51 -0.72 3.06
N TYR A 75 -4.11 -0.51 4.22
CA TYR A 75 -4.30 0.81 4.77
C TYR A 75 -4.12 0.80 6.29
N GLN A 76 -3.84 1.97 6.86
CA GLN A 76 -3.80 2.19 8.31
C GLN A 76 -4.28 3.59 8.63
N LEU A 77 -4.86 3.76 9.82
CA LEU A 77 -5.11 5.09 10.36
C LEU A 77 -3.76 5.74 10.69
N ILE A 78 -3.57 6.98 10.28
CA ILE A 78 -2.33 7.70 10.51
C ILE A 78 -2.26 8.12 11.99
N ASN A 79 -1.17 7.76 12.66
CA ASN A 79 -0.91 8.16 14.04
C ASN A 79 -0.43 9.62 14.14
N GLU A 80 -0.43 10.18 15.34
CA GLU A 80 -0.10 11.60 15.57
C GLU A 80 1.34 11.96 15.16
N ASP A 81 2.30 11.04 15.28
CA ASP A 81 3.68 11.30 14.87
C ASP A 81 3.80 11.41 13.35
N ASN A 82 3.12 10.53 12.61
CA ASN A 82 3.06 10.61 11.16
C ASN A 82 2.24 11.81 10.68
N LYS A 83 1.16 12.20 11.37
CA LYS A 83 0.44 13.43 11.06
C LYS A 83 1.35 14.65 11.13
N LYS A 84 2.16 14.75 12.20
CA LYS A 84 3.16 15.83 12.35
C LYS A 84 4.20 15.79 11.23
N LEU A 85 4.72 14.58 10.92
CA LEU A 85 5.72 14.38 9.87
C LEU A 85 5.18 14.80 8.49
N TYR A 86 3.91 14.48 8.20
CA TYR A 86 3.25 14.79 6.95
C TYR A 86 2.64 16.19 6.92
N ASN A 87 2.64 16.91 8.05
CA ASN A 87 1.98 18.21 8.23
C ASN A 87 0.48 18.17 7.90
N ILE A 88 -0.23 17.19 8.48
CA ILE A 88 -1.67 16.94 8.31
C ILE A 88 -2.36 17.16 9.66
N ASN A 89 -3.46 17.93 9.65
CA ASN A 89 -4.21 18.24 10.87
C ASN A 89 -5.60 17.58 10.94
N ASN A 90 -6.00 16.85 9.92
CA ASN A 90 -7.30 16.16 9.86
C ASN A 90 -7.32 14.94 10.80
N ASP A 91 -8.50 14.61 11.34
CA ASP A 91 -8.61 13.52 12.32
C ASP A 91 -8.63 12.15 11.70
N ASN A 92 -9.41 11.96 10.65
CA ASN A 92 -9.66 10.64 10.07
C ASN A 92 -8.86 10.41 8.77
N CYS A 93 -7.54 10.34 8.92
CA CYS A 93 -6.59 10.20 7.81
C CYS A 93 -6.10 8.76 7.68
N TYR A 94 -6.12 8.22 6.47
CA TYR A 94 -5.64 6.88 6.19
C TYR A 94 -4.48 6.89 5.21
N GLU A 95 -3.41 6.20 5.56
CA GLU A 95 -2.29 5.91 4.68
C GLU A 95 -2.56 4.61 3.91
N ILE A 96 -2.23 4.60 2.62
CA ILE A 96 -2.39 3.46 1.71
C ILE A 96 -1.02 3.05 1.19
N ASP A 97 -0.73 1.74 1.25
CA ASP A 97 0.42 1.13 0.59
C ASP A 97 -0.05 0.09 -0.42
N ILE A 98 0.64 0.02 -1.55
CA ILE A 98 0.32 -0.91 -2.63
C ILE A 98 1.56 -1.38 -3.36
N PHE A 99 1.58 -2.65 -3.76
CA PHE A 99 2.41 -3.10 -4.87
C PHE A 99 1.68 -4.14 -5.74
N ILE A 100 2.01 -4.14 -7.02
CA ILE A 100 1.67 -5.21 -7.95
C ILE A 100 2.89 -6.13 -8.07
N GLY A 101 2.79 -7.34 -7.52
CA GLY A 101 3.89 -8.29 -7.44
C GLY A 101 4.16 -9.04 -8.75
N GLU A 102 3.16 -9.14 -9.64
CA GLU A 102 3.33 -9.72 -10.97
C GLU A 102 3.80 -8.63 -11.95
N LEU A 103 5.14 -8.52 -12.14
CA LEU A 103 5.79 -7.44 -12.90
C LEU A 103 5.26 -7.31 -14.34
N LYS A 104 4.87 -8.42 -14.97
CA LYS A 104 4.28 -8.43 -16.32
C LYS A 104 2.95 -7.66 -16.43
N LEU A 105 2.32 -7.41 -15.29
CA LEU A 105 1.05 -6.68 -15.20
C LEU A 105 1.24 -5.20 -14.84
N HIS A 106 2.47 -4.72 -14.71
CA HIS A 106 2.75 -3.30 -14.53
C HIS A 106 2.30 -2.49 -15.75
N ASN A 107 1.99 -1.21 -15.53
CA ASN A 107 1.54 -0.25 -16.56
C ASN A 107 0.20 -0.59 -17.27
N ASN A 108 -0.56 -1.57 -16.75
CA ASN A 108 -1.89 -1.96 -17.26
C ASN A 108 -3.06 -1.31 -16.50
N GLY A 109 -2.79 -0.26 -15.73
CA GLY A 109 -3.81 0.47 -14.97
C GLY A 109 -4.39 -0.28 -13.76
N ILE A 110 -3.89 -1.48 -13.45
CA ILE A 110 -4.38 -2.31 -12.34
C ILE A 110 -4.15 -1.61 -10.99
N GLY A 111 -2.95 -1.07 -10.76
CA GLY A 111 -2.64 -0.33 -9.52
C GLY A 111 -3.62 0.82 -9.31
N ARG A 112 -3.85 1.65 -10.35
CA ARG A 112 -4.80 2.76 -10.29
C ARG A 112 -6.22 2.30 -9.93
N ARG A 113 -6.71 1.22 -10.55
CA ARG A 113 -8.05 0.69 -10.27
C ARG A 113 -8.16 0.14 -8.84
N SER A 114 -7.12 -0.54 -8.35
CA SER A 114 -7.06 -1.06 -6.98
C SER A 114 -7.06 0.07 -5.95
N ILE A 115 -6.26 1.12 -6.17
CA ILE A 115 -6.25 2.32 -5.32
C ILE A 115 -7.63 2.97 -5.29
N ASN A 116 -8.26 3.22 -6.44
CA ASN A 116 -9.59 3.84 -6.50
C ASN A 116 -10.66 2.99 -5.81
N LEU A 117 -10.59 1.66 -5.91
CA LEU A 117 -11.52 0.75 -5.25
C LEU A 117 -11.38 0.80 -3.71
N LEU A 118 -10.14 0.84 -3.20
CA LEU A 118 -9.89 1.00 -1.77
C LEU A 118 -10.23 2.42 -1.30
N SER A 119 -9.87 3.45 -2.06
CA SER A 119 -10.21 4.85 -1.74
C SER A 119 -11.71 5.05 -1.56
N LYS A 120 -12.50 4.54 -2.49
CA LYS A 120 -13.96 4.57 -2.38
C LYS A 120 -14.45 3.90 -1.09
N TYR A 121 -13.91 2.75 -0.73
CA TYR A 121 -14.25 2.08 0.52
C TYR A 121 -13.88 2.93 1.75
N LEU A 122 -12.71 3.56 1.76
CA LEU A 122 -12.26 4.37 2.89
C LEU A 122 -13.12 5.64 3.05
N PHE A 123 -13.46 6.31 1.96
CA PHE A 123 -14.38 7.44 2.02
C PHE A 123 -15.80 7.03 2.43
N ASP A 124 -16.39 6.02 1.77
CA ASP A 124 -17.80 5.66 1.97
C ASP A 124 -18.06 4.92 3.28
N LYS A 125 -17.11 4.13 3.79
CA LYS A 125 -17.31 3.20 4.92
C LYS A 125 -16.49 3.52 6.15
N LYS A 126 -15.39 4.26 5.99
CA LYS A 126 -14.52 4.68 7.08
C LYS A 126 -14.62 6.17 7.36
N ASN A 127 -15.40 6.91 6.56
CA ASN A 127 -15.55 8.37 6.63
C ASN A 127 -14.19 9.07 6.64
N ALA A 128 -13.27 8.61 5.80
CA ALA A 128 -11.96 9.22 5.69
C ALA A 128 -12.08 10.69 5.27
N ASP A 129 -11.32 11.57 5.93
CA ASP A 129 -11.19 12.97 5.52
C ASP A 129 -10.17 13.07 4.39
N ILE A 130 -9.02 12.41 4.61
CA ILE A 130 -7.87 12.45 3.70
C ILE A 130 -7.29 11.03 3.55
N LEU A 131 -6.92 10.70 2.33
CA LEU A 131 -6.08 9.54 2.02
C LEU A 131 -4.67 10.01 1.70
N VAL A 132 -3.67 9.26 2.18
CA VAL A 132 -2.25 9.58 2.06
C VAL A 132 -1.51 8.43 1.40
N MET A 133 -0.57 8.78 0.53
CA MET A 133 0.42 7.84 -0.04
C MET A 133 1.80 8.49 0.02
N CYS A 134 2.80 7.75 0.51
CA CYS A 134 4.15 8.26 0.74
C CYS A 134 5.20 7.47 -0.07
N PRO A 135 5.28 7.63 -1.40
CA PRO A 135 6.30 6.99 -2.20
C PRO A 135 7.70 7.58 -1.93
N LEU A 136 8.73 6.77 -2.14
CA LEU A 136 10.09 7.27 -2.28
C LEU A 136 10.14 8.32 -3.43
N LYS A 137 10.86 9.40 -3.23
CA LYS A 137 10.95 10.52 -4.21
C LYS A 137 11.46 10.08 -5.59
N ASN A 138 12.26 9.04 -5.65
CA ASN A 138 12.78 8.48 -6.89
C ASN A 138 11.83 7.43 -7.54
N ASN A 139 10.71 7.07 -6.90
CA ASN A 139 9.74 6.13 -7.45
C ASN A 139 8.74 6.85 -8.38
N ILE A 140 9.25 7.38 -9.49
CA ILE A 140 8.46 8.14 -10.46
C ILE A 140 7.23 7.37 -11.00
N PRO A 141 7.30 6.05 -11.27
CA PRO A 141 6.12 5.30 -11.69
C PRO A 141 4.98 5.29 -10.67
N ALA A 142 5.29 5.17 -9.38
CA ALA A 142 4.30 5.22 -8.31
C ALA A 142 3.68 6.63 -8.20
N ILE A 143 4.51 7.68 -8.19
CA ILE A 143 4.05 9.07 -8.11
C ILE A 143 3.04 9.36 -9.24
N ARG A 144 3.39 9.05 -10.49
CA ARG A 144 2.49 9.22 -11.64
C ARG A 144 1.20 8.42 -11.51
N CYS A 145 1.29 7.18 -11.00
CA CYS A 145 0.10 6.36 -10.75
C CYS A 145 -0.83 7.04 -9.74
N TYR A 146 -0.29 7.61 -8.66
CA TYR A 146 -1.07 8.28 -7.60
C TYR A 146 -1.67 9.60 -8.09
N GLU A 147 -0.94 10.38 -8.88
CA GLU A 147 -1.49 11.57 -9.55
C GLU A 147 -2.71 11.22 -10.42
N HIS A 148 -2.63 10.13 -11.19
CA HIS A 148 -3.77 9.63 -11.98
C HIS A 148 -4.93 9.06 -11.13
N CYS A 149 -4.71 8.85 -9.84
CA CYS A 149 -5.75 8.52 -8.84
C CYS A 149 -6.31 9.76 -8.14
N GLY A 150 -5.87 10.98 -8.52
CA GLY A 150 -6.31 12.23 -7.91
C GLY A 150 -5.54 12.63 -6.65
N PHE A 151 -4.44 11.96 -6.33
CA PHE A 151 -3.54 12.43 -5.27
C PHE A 151 -2.71 13.61 -5.76
N LYS A 152 -2.49 14.58 -4.87
CA LYS A 152 -1.65 15.76 -5.11
C LYS A 152 -0.50 15.77 -4.12
N ILE A 153 0.65 16.24 -4.55
CA ILE A 153 1.81 16.42 -3.66
C ILE A 153 1.45 17.50 -2.62
N LEU A 154 1.58 17.14 -1.35
CA LEU A 154 1.44 18.05 -0.21
C LEU A 154 2.80 18.62 0.19
N ASN A 155 3.77 17.74 0.46
CA ASN A 155 5.12 18.12 0.86
C ASN A 155 6.12 16.99 0.58
N GLU A 156 7.39 17.29 0.89
CA GLU A 156 8.50 16.32 0.90
C GLU A 156 9.05 16.21 2.33
N PHE A 157 9.49 15.01 2.72
CA PHE A 157 10.09 14.79 4.02
C PHE A 157 11.18 13.72 3.97
N LYS A 158 12.02 13.70 5.01
CA LYS A 158 13.08 12.68 5.16
C LYS A 158 12.79 11.83 6.38
N THR A 159 12.91 10.54 6.21
CA THR A 159 12.83 9.60 7.33
C THR A 159 13.69 8.37 7.06
N LYS A 160 13.92 7.56 8.09
CA LYS A 160 14.64 6.30 7.93
C LYS A 160 13.75 5.26 7.28
N ASP A 161 14.31 4.53 6.33
CA ASP A 161 13.69 3.34 5.76
C ASP A 161 13.72 2.15 6.75
N THR A 162 13.20 1.01 6.34
CA THR A 162 13.10 -0.20 7.19
C THR A 162 14.46 -0.80 7.61
N ILE A 163 15.55 -0.41 6.95
CA ILE A 163 16.93 -0.83 7.27
C ILE A 163 17.78 0.30 7.86
N GLY A 164 17.16 1.45 8.14
CA GLY A 164 17.77 2.56 8.89
C GLY A 164 18.47 3.62 8.06
N ASN A 165 18.41 3.55 6.72
CA ASN A 165 18.98 4.57 5.83
C ASN A 165 18.03 5.76 5.69
N MET A 166 18.57 6.97 5.69
CA MET A 166 17.79 8.17 5.39
C MET A 166 17.36 8.19 3.94
N GLN A 167 16.07 8.34 3.71
CA GLN A 167 15.45 8.40 2.38
C GLN A 167 14.57 9.64 2.24
N ASP A 168 14.45 10.13 1.02
CA ASP A 168 13.54 11.21 0.64
C ASP A 168 12.19 10.62 0.20
N PHE A 169 11.11 11.09 0.82
CA PHE A 169 9.73 10.70 0.50
C PHE A 169 8.92 11.91 0.04
N ILE A 170 7.89 11.63 -0.74
CA ILE A 170 6.86 12.60 -1.12
C ILE A 170 5.57 12.21 -0.40
N CYS A 171 5.01 13.14 0.39
CA CYS A 171 3.66 12.99 0.91
C CYS A 171 2.65 13.46 -0.15
N MET A 172 1.78 12.57 -0.57
CA MET A 172 0.70 12.85 -1.51
C MET A 172 -0.64 12.62 -0.84
N ILE A 173 -1.59 13.54 -1.03
CA ILE A 173 -2.91 13.47 -0.41
C ILE A 173 -4.02 13.48 -1.46
N ARG A 174 -5.14 12.83 -1.10
CA ARG A 174 -6.41 12.89 -1.82
C ARG A 174 -7.52 13.13 -0.81
N GLU A 175 -8.28 14.18 -1.03
CA GLU A 175 -9.51 14.49 -0.30
C GLU A 175 -10.72 13.80 -0.97
N ASN A 176 -11.84 13.69 -0.22
CA ASN A 176 -13.08 13.10 -0.73
C ASN A 176 -13.74 13.98 -1.80
#